data_9a2b8bd0dd0e86655cb2140583184b74
#
_entry.id   9a2b8bd0dd0e86655cb2140583184b74
#
_cell.length_a   1.000
_cell.length_b   1.000
_cell.length_c   1.000
_cell.angle_alpha   90.00
_cell.angle_beta   90.00
_cell.angle_gamma   90.00
#
_symmetry.space_group_name_H-M   'P 1'
#
loop_
_entity.id
_entity.type
_entity.pdbx_description
1 polymer ?
#
loop_
_entity_poly.entity_id
_entity_poly.type
_entity_poly.pdbx_seq_one_letter_code
_entity_poly.pdbx_strand_id
1 'polypeptide(L)'
;MYDSGKLTPMKHATHVAGIIAASGNNGKGIAGIAGGNGTAGSGVKLMSTQVLGATSSNNTAAAIKYGADNGAVISQNSWGYNTTTTSVSYIDPADKAAIDYFIKYAGCDNDGNQLPDSPMKGGIVIFAAGNDNVSNPGTASPADYDAVVSVAAIAPDYTKASYSNYGSYIDISAPGGNLNGNGMVYSTIHNSSYGDMSGTSMACPMVSGVAALVIQKYGLNERGFTPDRLKEILFKSAYDVDNYNPKYAGQLGYGCVDATAALGIEVTDEMPTLTLKNNKVSDGNLLFWVNYQLAGNARIIIYNSTGGKVFDSKRGVMAMSITTIDVSKLAAGYYTMEYQCNGRTMKQNFIKY
;
A
#
# COMPACT_ATOMS: atom_id res chain seq x y z
N MET A 1 3.87 27.10 1.99
CA MET A 1 3.55 28.34 2.77
C MET A 1 2.26 28.08 3.52
N TYR A 2 2.24 28.39 4.80
CA TYR A 2 1.05 28.19 5.62
C TYR A 2 0.08 29.35 5.38
N ASP A 3 -1.13 29.05 4.96
CA ASP A 3 -2.21 30.01 5.11
C ASP A 3 -2.52 30.09 6.61
N SER A 4 -2.32 31.26 7.23
CA SER A 4 -2.49 31.50 8.69
C SER A 4 -1.67 30.59 9.63
N GLY A 5 -0.69 29.83 9.17
CA GLY A 5 0.13 28.93 10.00
C GLY A 5 -0.59 27.71 10.57
N LYS A 6 -1.78 27.36 10.06
CA LYS A 6 -2.61 26.27 10.56
C LYS A 6 -2.95 25.28 9.43
N LEU A 7 -2.65 24.00 9.65
CA LEU A 7 -3.09 22.93 8.76
C LEU A 7 -4.60 22.70 8.92
N THR A 8 -5.30 22.54 7.80
CA THR A 8 -6.71 22.10 7.82
C THR A 8 -6.76 20.60 7.61
N PRO A 9 -7.17 19.81 8.60
CA PRO A 9 -7.26 18.36 8.44
C PRO A 9 -8.25 17.99 7.33
N MET A 10 -7.82 17.14 6.39
CA MET A 10 -8.64 16.61 5.32
C MET A 10 -8.77 15.10 5.45
N LYS A 11 -9.95 14.56 5.11
CA LYS A 11 -10.21 13.12 5.15
C LYS A 11 -9.14 12.33 4.39
N HIS A 12 -8.83 12.74 3.16
CA HIS A 12 -7.86 12.07 2.29
C HIS A 12 -6.45 12.05 2.90
N ALA A 13 -5.91 13.20 3.28
CA ALA A 13 -4.56 13.30 3.83
C ALA A 13 -4.40 12.54 5.16
N THR A 14 -5.41 12.58 6.02
CA THR A 14 -5.42 11.82 7.29
C THR A 14 -5.46 10.32 7.04
N HIS A 15 -6.20 9.89 6.00
CA HIS A 15 -6.27 8.47 5.61
C HIS A 15 -4.92 7.96 5.11
N VAL A 16 -4.29 8.69 4.21
CA VAL A 16 -2.93 8.42 3.69
C VAL A 16 -1.92 8.34 4.83
N ALA A 17 -1.92 9.31 5.74
CA ALA A 17 -1.02 9.35 6.90
C ALA A 17 -1.22 8.13 7.82
N GLY A 18 -2.46 7.70 8.03
CA GLY A 18 -2.78 6.53 8.84
C GLY A 18 -2.26 5.22 8.25
N ILE A 19 -2.31 5.04 6.93
CA ILE A 19 -1.74 3.87 6.26
C ILE A 19 -0.24 3.74 6.56
N ILE A 20 0.48 4.86 6.55
CA ILE A 20 1.93 4.86 6.81
C ILE A 20 2.22 4.68 8.30
N ALA A 21 1.60 5.49 9.18
CA ALA A 21 2.14 5.78 10.49
C ALA A 21 1.10 5.79 11.63
N ALA A 22 -0.11 5.25 11.45
CA ALA A 22 -1.00 5.07 12.59
C ALA A 22 -0.30 4.22 13.66
N SER A 23 -0.30 4.71 14.92
CA SER A 23 0.44 4.08 16.01
C SER A 23 0.00 2.64 16.24
N GLY A 24 0.94 1.71 16.11
CA GLY A 24 0.71 0.28 16.34
C GLY A 24 0.66 -0.08 17.83
N ASN A 25 0.11 -1.25 18.14
CA ASN A 25 0.11 -1.86 19.47
C ASN A 25 -0.42 -0.95 20.63
N ASN A 26 -1.36 -0.08 20.32
CA ASN A 26 -1.97 0.84 21.30
C ASN A 26 -3.41 0.46 21.69
N GLY A 27 -3.91 -0.68 21.20
CA GLY A 27 -5.25 -1.19 21.45
C GLY A 27 -6.37 -0.37 20.79
N LYS A 28 -6.05 0.50 19.81
CA LYS A 28 -7.01 1.40 19.15
C LYS A 28 -6.93 1.30 17.64
N GLY A 29 -8.08 1.18 17.00
CA GLY A 29 -8.27 1.34 15.55
C GLY A 29 -7.38 0.44 14.68
N ILE A 30 -6.41 1.04 14.01
CA ILE A 30 -5.51 0.40 13.06
C ILE A 30 -4.05 0.56 13.46
N ALA A 31 -3.17 -0.23 12.85
CA ALA A 31 -1.73 -0.02 12.83
C ALA A 31 -1.30 0.42 11.43
N GLY A 32 -0.53 1.49 11.32
CA GLY A 32 0.16 1.87 10.09
C GLY A 32 1.33 0.93 9.82
N ILE A 33 1.72 0.81 8.54
CA ILE A 33 2.81 -0.09 8.11
C ILE A 33 4.10 0.20 8.88
N ALA A 34 4.43 1.46 9.09
CA ALA A 34 5.59 1.93 9.84
C ALA A 34 5.18 2.65 11.15
N GLY A 35 4.03 2.29 11.72
CA GLY A 35 3.44 2.93 12.90
C GLY A 35 4.12 2.62 14.23
N GLY A 36 5.18 1.82 14.22
CA GLY A 36 5.92 1.41 15.41
C GLY A 36 5.24 0.32 16.24
N ASN A 37 5.80 0.04 17.41
CA ASN A 37 5.42 -1.07 18.28
C ASN A 37 4.63 -0.64 19.53
N GLY A 38 4.16 0.58 19.60
CA GLY A 38 3.47 1.17 20.76
C GLY A 38 4.38 1.90 21.75
N THR A 39 5.70 1.77 21.63
CA THR A 39 6.64 2.58 22.38
C THR A 39 6.70 3.99 21.81
N ALA A 40 6.72 5.00 22.64
CA ALA A 40 6.81 6.39 22.19
C ALA A 40 8.04 6.61 21.29
N GLY A 41 7.82 7.16 20.11
CA GLY A 41 8.87 7.43 19.11
C GLY A 41 9.35 6.24 18.29
N SER A 42 8.77 5.03 18.44
CA SER A 42 9.16 3.85 17.67
C SER A 42 8.67 3.83 16.22
N GLY A 43 7.64 4.60 15.88
CA GLY A 43 7.12 4.72 14.53
C GLY A 43 7.83 5.78 13.69
N VAL A 44 7.59 5.71 12.36
CA VAL A 44 8.05 6.75 11.43
C VAL A 44 7.42 8.10 11.79
N LYS A 45 8.19 9.16 11.63
CA LYS A 45 7.70 10.53 11.83
C LYS A 45 7.19 11.08 10.51
N LEU A 46 6.00 11.69 10.56
CA LEU A 46 5.40 12.35 9.41
C LEU A 46 5.65 13.86 9.46
N MET A 47 6.08 14.40 8.33
CA MET A 47 6.13 15.83 8.07
C MET A 47 4.99 16.17 7.10
N SER A 48 3.94 16.83 7.57
CA SER A 48 2.77 17.16 6.76
C SER A 48 2.97 18.48 6.04
N THR A 49 2.87 18.46 4.71
CA THR A 49 2.83 19.65 3.86
C THR A 49 1.50 19.68 3.12
N GLN A 50 0.69 20.73 3.34
CA GLN A 50 -0.63 20.84 2.72
C GLN A 50 -0.52 21.47 1.34
N VAL A 51 -0.82 20.70 0.29
CA VAL A 51 -0.79 21.15 -1.10
C VAL A 51 -2.17 21.20 -1.75
N LEU A 52 -3.18 20.60 -1.13
CA LEU A 52 -4.57 20.59 -1.60
C LEU A 52 -5.50 21.18 -0.54
N GLY A 53 -6.60 21.79 -0.99
CA GLY A 53 -7.63 22.37 -0.11
C GLY A 53 -7.20 23.68 0.60
N ALA A 54 -6.09 24.27 0.20
CA ALA A 54 -5.71 25.62 0.63
C ALA A 54 -6.39 26.68 -0.24
N THR A 55 -6.69 27.85 0.35
CA THR A 55 -7.28 28.98 -0.38
C THR A 55 -6.26 29.75 -1.20
N SER A 56 -4.97 29.53 -0.97
CA SER A 56 -3.85 30.12 -1.71
C SER A 56 -3.17 29.06 -2.61
N SER A 57 -2.55 29.51 -3.69
CA SER A 57 -1.93 28.69 -4.74
C SER A 57 -1.19 27.46 -4.20
N ASN A 58 -1.57 26.29 -4.69
CA ASN A 58 -0.89 25.03 -4.42
C ASN A 58 0.57 25.14 -4.88
N ASN A 59 1.51 25.22 -3.95
CA ASN A 59 2.93 25.26 -4.25
C ASN A 59 3.55 23.88 -3.93
N THR A 60 3.32 22.93 -4.81
CA THR A 60 3.79 21.54 -4.71
C THR A 60 5.30 21.47 -4.69
N ALA A 61 5.97 22.26 -5.52
CA ALA A 61 7.43 22.36 -5.55
C ALA A 61 8.01 22.83 -4.21
N ALA A 62 7.43 23.87 -3.61
CA ALA A 62 7.89 24.35 -2.30
C ALA A 62 7.65 23.31 -1.19
N ALA A 63 6.55 22.56 -1.26
CA ALA A 63 6.23 21.51 -0.29
C ALA A 63 7.23 20.35 -0.36
N ILE A 64 7.57 19.88 -1.57
CA ILE A 64 8.58 18.83 -1.79
C ILE A 64 9.95 19.29 -1.29
N LYS A 65 10.37 20.50 -1.70
CA LYS A 65 11.65 21.08 -1.27
C LYS A 65 11.73 21.24 0.25
N TYR A 66 10.66 21.72 0.88
CA TYR A 66 10.58 21.87 2.34
C TYR A 66 10.84 20.54 3.06
N GLY A 67 10.30 19.43 2.55
CA GLY A 67 10.57 18.10 3.08
C GLY A 67 12.06 17.77 3.09
N ALA A 68 12.75 17.96 1.94
CA ALA A 68 14.17 17.73 1.83
C ALA A 68 15.00 18.59 2.79
N ASP A 69 14.72 19.89 2.84
CA ASP A 69 15.43 20.86 3.68
C ASP A 69 15.27 20.60 5.19
N ASN A 70 14.22 19.88 5.58
CA ASN A 70 13.90 19.60 6.98
C ASN A 70 14.08 18.11 7.37
N GLY A 71 14.84 17.34 6.57
CA GLY A 71 15.32 16.02 6.94
C GLY A 71 14.39 14.86 6.56
N ALA A 72 13.34 15.08 5.77
CA ALA A 72 12.60 13.99 5.18
C ALA A 72 13.42 13.32 4.07
N VAL A 73 13.44 12.00 4.05
CA VAL A 73 14.11 11.21 2.99
C VAL A 73 13.11 10.42 2.12
N ILE A 74 11.82 10.45 2.48
CA ILE A 74 10.72 9.93 1.66
C ILE A 74 9.75 11.08 1.40
N SER A 75 9.47 11.37 0.13
CA SER A 75 8.38 12.23 -0.31
C SER A 75 7.24 11.37 -0.82
N GLN A 76 6.11 11.37 -0.10
CA GLN A 76 4.92 10.60 -0.44
C GLN A 76 3.86 11.52 -1.07
N ASN A 77 3.40 11.18 -2.27
CA ASN A 77 2.59 12.05 -3.10
C ASN A 77 1.35 11.31 -3.64
N SER A 78 0.21 11.44 -2.94
CA SER A 78 -1.08 10.92 -3.40
C SER A 78 -1.89 12.00 -4.13
N TRP A 79 -1.28 12.62 -5.11
CA TRP A 79 -1.86 13.66 -5.98
C TRP A 79 -1.25 13.57 -7.38
N GLY A 80 -1.88 14.21 -8.37
CA GLY A 80 -1.38 14.37 -9.72
C GLY A 80 -2.03 15.57 -10.39
N TYR A 81 -1.58 15.90 -11.58
CA TYR A 81 -2.19 16.98 -12.35
C TYR A 81 -3.54 16.54 -12.92
N ASN A 82 -4.47 17.48 -13.01
CA ASN A 82 -5.77 17.24 -13.62
C ASN A 82 -5.68 17.48 -15.13
N THR A 83 -5.11 16.51 -15.85
CA THR A 83 -4.87 16.62 -17.30
C THR A 83 -5.84 15.73 -18.05
N THR A 84 -6.88 16.31 -18.62
CA THR A 84 -7.95 15.55 -19.30
C THR A 84 -7.66 15.17 -20.75
N THR A 85 -6.56 15.61 -21.37
CA THR A 85 -6.45 15.55 -22.85
C THR A 85 -5.06 15.43 -23.47
N THR A 86 -3.96 15.32 -22.74
CA THR A 86 -2.65 15.30 -23.40
C THR A 86 -2.06 13.90 -23.49
N SER A 87 -1.76 13.47 -24.71
CA SER A 87 -0.96 12.26 -24.99
C SER A 87 0.56 12.45 -24.74
N VAL A 88 0.95 13.58 -24.17
CA VAL A 88 2.35 13.93 -23.91
C VAL A 88 2.50 14.16 -22.41
N SER A 89 3.46 13.44 -21.82
CA SER A 89 3.89 13.69 -20.44
C SER A 89 4.32 15.14 -20.28
N TYR A 90 3.73 15.82 -19.31
CA TYR A 90 4.10 17.19 -18.94
C TYR A 90 4.28 17.27 -17.43
N ILE A 91 5.43 17.65 -17.00
CA ILE A 91 5.70 18.00 -15.61
C ILE A 91 6.03 19.49 -15.52
N ASP A 92 5.41 20.18 -14.56
CA ASP A 92 5.75 21.56 -14.27
C ASP A 92 7.27 21.68 -13.96
N PRO A 93 8.00 22.62 -14.58
CA PRO A 93 9.44 22.75 -14.37
C PRO A 93 9.86 22.99 -12.93
N ALA A 94 9.01 23.67 -12.12
CA ALA A 94 9.29 23.89 -10.70
C ALA A 94 9.11 22.59 -9.89
N ASP A 95 8.08 21.81 -10.18
CA ASP A 95 7.87 20.50 -9.55
C ASP A 95 8.98 19.54 -9.93
N LYS A 96 9.36 19.49 -11.21
CA LYS A 96 10.51 18.70 -11.66
C LYS A 96 11.79 19.05 -10.91
N ALA A 97 12.10 20.34 -10.83
CA ALA A 97 13.30 20.80 -10.13
C ALA A 97 13.26 20.45 -8.63
N ALA A 98 12.08 20.52 -7.98
CA ALA A 98 11.93 20.16 -6.59
C ALA A 98 12.03 18.63 -6.36
N ILE A 99 11.52 17.82 -7.27
CA ILE A 99 11.67 16.36 -7.25
C ILE A 99 13.16 15.98 -7.41
N ASP A 100 13.84 16.53 -8.41
CA ASP A 100 15.27 16.28 -8.65
C ASP A 100 16.13 16.74 -7.46
N TYR A 101 15.78 17.88 -6.85
CA TYR A 101 16.41 18.37 -5.64
C TYR A 101 16.20 17.41 -4.46
N PHE A 102 14.98 16.94 -4.24
CA PHE A 102 14.68 15.98 -3.16
C PHE A 102 15.48 14.69 -3.32
N ILE A 103 15.49 14.14 -4.54
CA ILE A 103 16.21 12.89 -4.83
C ILE A 103 17.71 13.05 -4.54
N LYS A 104 18.28 14.19 -4.90
CA LYS A 104 19.71 14.43 -4.78
C LYS A 104 20.15 14.86 -3.38
N TYR A 105 19.41 15.74 -2.72
CA TYR A 105 19.88 16.46 -1.54
C TYR A 105 19.15 16.11 -0.24
N ALA A 106 18.02 15.38 -0.27
CA ALA A 106 17.38 14.96 0.97
C ALA A 106 18.34 14.13 1.82
N GLY A 107 18.46 14.48 3.10
CA GLY A 107 19.41 13.82 3.99
C GLY A 107 20.90 14.14 3.73
N CYS A 108 21.21 15.13 2.90
CA CYS A 108 22.54 15.56 2.57
C CYS A 108 22.78 17.05 2.91
N ASP A 109 24.04 17.42 3.02
CA ASP A 109 24.46 18.83 3.01
C ASP A 109 24.48 19.40 1.56
N ASN A 110 24.85 20.68 1.42
CA ASN A 110 24.88 21.35 0.11
C ASN A 110 25.94 20.78 -0.86
N ASP A 111 26.92 20.05 -0.36
CA ASP A 111 27.96 19.38 -1.15
C ASP A 111 27.53 17.94 -1.53
N GLY A 112 26.35 17.50 -1.11
CA GLY A 112 25.83 16.16 -1.36
C GLY A 112 26.42 15.09 -0.46
N ASN A 113 27.03 15.46 0.69
CA ASN A 113 27.47 14.49 1.68
C ASN A 113 26.30 14.15 2.60
N GLN A 114 26.14 12.87 2.91
CA GLN A 114 25.11 12.43 3.83
C GLN A 114 25.29 13.05 5.22
N LEU A 115 24.23 13.67 5.75
CA LEU A 115 24.23 14.21 7.11
C LEU A 115 24.42 13.12 8.16
N PRO A 116 25.06 13.40 9.31
CA PRO A 116 25.33 12.39 10.34
C PRO A 116 24.09 11.62 10.82
N ASP A 117 23.00 12.35 10.99
CA ASP A 117 21.74 11.82 11.53
C ASP A 117 20.75 11.35 10.43
N SER A 118 21.14 11.42 9.16
CA SER A 118 20.29 10.96 8.07
C SER A 118 20.46 9.46 7.85
N PRO A 119 19.35 8.71 7.72
CA PRO A 119 19.41 7.28 7.42
C PRO A 119 19.66 6.98 5.93
N MET A 120 19.68 8.01 5.05
CA MET A 120 19.86 7.82 3.62
C MET A 120 20.63 8.99 2.99
N LYS A 121 21.40 8.71 1.96
CA LYS A 121 22.10 9.69 1.12
C LYS A 121 21.27 9.95 -0.14
N GLY A 122 20.55 11.06 -0.16
CA GLY A 122 19.49 11.36 -1.13
C GLY A 122 18.12 10.93 -0.65
N GLY A 123 17.08 11.19 -1.43
CA GLY A 123 15.69 10.89 -1.09
C GLY A 123 14.94 10.10 -2.17
N ILE A 124 13.86 9.45 -1.78
CA ILE A 124 12.95 8.78 -2.71
C ILE A 124 11.64 9.58 -2.81
N VAL A 125 11.15 9.74 -4.04
CA VAL A 125 9.86 10.41 -4.32
C VAL A 125 8.90 9.39 -4.90
N ILE A 126 7.75 9.21 -4.26
CA ILE A 126 6.77 8.16 -4.57
C ILE A 126 5.44 8.82 -4.91
N PHE A 127 4.87 8.47 -6.06
CA PHE A 127 3.61 9.01 -6.57
C PHE A 127 2.55 7.95 -6.79
N ALA A 128 1.30 8.32 -6.54
CA ALA A 128 0.13 7.55 -6.97
C ALA A 128 -0.04 7.67 -8.50
N ALA A 129 -0.27 6.55 -9.18
CA ALA A 129 -0.30 6.47 -10.65
C ALA A 129 -1.53 7.12 -11.31
N GLY A 130 -2.58 7.44 -10.53
CA GLY A 130 -3.85 7.97 -11.02
C GLY A 130 -4.97 6.92 -11.11
N ASN A 131 -6.21 7.40 -11.27
CA ASN A 131 -7.43 6.59 -11.11
C ASN A 131 -8.36 6.63 -12.34
N ASP A 132 -7.81 6.77 -13.53
CA ASP A 132 -8.56 6.99 -14.77
C ASP A 132 -8.68 5.72 -15.62
N ASN A 133 -8.08 4.61 -15.15
CA ASN A 133 -8.00 3.33 -15.87
C ASN A 133 -7.40 3.46 -17.28
N VAL A 134 -6.33 4.22 -17.41
CA VAL A 134 -5.62 4.46 -18.67
C VAL A 134 -4.16 4.06 -18.59
N SER A 135 -3.57 3.76 -19.76
CA SER A 135 -2.14 3.43 -19.91
C SER A 135 -1.32 4.60 -20.44
N ASN A 136 -1.95 5.75 -20.67
CA ASN A 136 -1.28 6.91 -21.21
C ASN A 136 -0.46 7.65 -20.15
N PRO A 137 0.87 7.70 -20.24
CA PRO A 137 1.70 8.43 -19.29
C PRO A 137 1.29 9.91 -19.15
N GLY A 138 0.93 10.59 -20.23
CA GLY A 138 0.57 12.00 -20.20
C GLY A 138 -0.59 12.37 -19.27
N THR A 139 -1.38 11.41 -18.80
CA THR A 139 -2.45 11.63 -17.80
C THR A 139 -2.01 11.38 -16.36
N ALA A 140 -0.80 10.87 -16.17
CA ALA A 140 -0.32 10.38 -14.87
C ALA A 140 0.68 11.36 -14.19
N SER A 141 1.08 12.44 -14.86
CA SER A 141 2.12 13.34 -14.31
C SER A 141 1.74 13.95 -12.95
N PRO A 142 2.71 13.99 -12.01
CA PRO A 142 4.14 13.69 -12.13
C PRO A 142 4.53 12.21 -11.98
N ALA A 143 3.58 11.28 -11.83
CA ALA A 143 3.88 9.86 -11.60
C ALA A 143 4.57 9.17 -12.79
N ASP A 144 4.45 9.71 -13.99
CA ASP A 144 5.10 9.25 -15.22
C ASP A 144 6.51 9.81 -15.45
N TYR A 145 7.06 10.54 -14.47
CA TYR A 145 8.45 11.02 -14.53
C TYR A 145 9.39 9.91 -14.04
N ASP A 146 10.32 9.48 -14.90
CA ASP A 146 11.21 8.32 -14.66
C ASP A 146 12.01 8.36 -13.34
N ALA A 147 12.22 9.54 -12.76
CA ALA A 147 12.98 9.68 -11.53
C ALA A 147 12.18 9.31 -10.26
N VAL A 148 10.86 9.33 -10.32
CA VAL A 148 9.99 8.99 -9.18
C VAL A 148 9.68 7.49 -9.15
N VAL A 149 8.98 7.04 -8.12
CA VAL A 149 8.38 5.70 -8.05
C VAL A 149 6.88 5.83 -8.27
N SER A 150 6.40 5.27 -9.36
CA SER A 150 4.98 5.26 -9.73
C SER A 150 4.27 4.03 -9.17
N VAL A 151 3.16 4.23 -8.43
CA VAL A 151 2.46 3.16 -7.72
C VAL A 151 1.06 2.94 -8.26
N ALA A 152 0.82 1.77 -8.88
CA ALA A 152 -0.51 1.32 -9.27
C ALA A 152 -1.27 0.65 -8.11
N ALA A 153 -2.59 0.59 -8.24
CA ALA A 153 -3.45 -0.05 -7.25
C ALA A 153 -3.91 -1.44 -7.69
N ILE A 154 -3.82 -2.39 -6.77
CA ILE A 154 -4.42 -3.72 -6.90
C ILE A 154 -5.57 -3.90 -5.89
N ALA A 155 -6.50 -4.78 -6.28
CA ALA A 155 -7.61 -5.23 -5.45
C ALA A 155 -7.19 -6.38 -4.51
N PRO A 156 -8.04 -6.78 -3.54
CA PRO A 156 -7.71 -7.84 -2.58
C PRO A 156 -7.44 -9.23 -3.18
N ASP A 157 -7.82 -9.45 -4.44
CA ASP A 157 -7.59 -10.69 -5.18
C ASP A 157 -6.36 -10.64 -6.10
N TYR A 158 -5.47 -9.66 -5.88
CA TYR A 158 -4.29 -9.34 -6.69
C TYR A 158 -4.60 -8.86 -8.11
N THR A 159 -5.86 -8.71 -8.52
CA THR A 159 -6.18 -8.11 -9.81
C THR A 159 -5.96 -6.60 -9.78
N LYS A 160 -5.66 -6.01 -10.93
CA LYS A 160 -5.61 -4.56 -11.08
C LYS A 160 -6.93 -3.95 -10.61
N ALA A 161 -6.89 -2.99 -9.70
CA ALA A 161 -8.07 -2.24 -9.33
C ALA A 161 -8.69 -1.58 -10.57
N SER A 162 -10.03 -1.65 -10.69
CA SER A 162 -10.74 -1.24 -11.92
C SER A 162 -10.43 0.18 -12.38
N TYR A 163 -10.14 1.06 -11.44
CA TYR A 163 -9.80 2.45 -11.68
C TYR A 163 -8.31 2.71 -11.90
N SER A 164 -7.42 1.81 -11.47
CA SER A 164 -5.97 2.07 -11.49
C SER A 164 -5.46 2.33 -12.88
N ASN A 165 -4.68 3.40 -13.04
CA ASN A 165 -3.84 3.58 -14.20
C ASN A 165 -2.78 2.46 -14.23
N TYR A 166 -2.27 2.16 -15.42
CA TYR A 166 -1.36 1.07 -15.71
C TYR A 166 -0.46 1.44 -16.90
N GLY A 167 0.58 0.68 -17.17
CA GLY A 167 1.47 0.92 -18.31
C GLY A 167 2.94 0.81 -17.97
N SER A 168 3.80 1.12 -18.94
CA SER A 168 5.26 0.96 -18.81
C SER A 168 5.92 1.94 -17.81
N TYR A 169 5.23 2.99 -17.41
CA TYR A 169 5.71 3.97 -16.42
C TYR A 169 5.41 3.55 -14.97
N ILE A 170 4.69 2.45 -14.77
CA ILE A 170 4.44 1.92 -13.42
C ILE A 170 5.69 1.18 -12.93
N ASP A 171 6.16 1.51 -11.75
CA ASP A 171 7.30 0.82 -11.13
C ASP A 171 6.85 -0.32 -10.22
N ILE A 172 5.80 -0.12 -9.43
CA ILE A 172 5.35 -1.09 -8.43
C ILE A 172 3.85 -0.94 -8.18
N SER A 173 3.23 -2.00 -7.70
CA SER A 173 1.82 -1.99 -7.29
C SER A 173 1.69 -2.17 -5.78
N ALA A 174 0.55 -1.77 -5.24
CA ALA A 174 0.21 -2.02 -3.83
C ALA A 174 -1.32 -2.12 -3.65
N PRO A 175 -1.80 -2.67 -2.54
CA PRO A 175 -3.23 -2.69 -2.24
C PRO A 175 -3.83 -1.28 -2.19
N GLY A 176 -4.72 -0.98 -3.13
CA GLY A 176 -5.45 0.30 -3.20
C GLY A 176 -6.95 0.14 -2.93
N GLY A 177 -7.42 -1.10 -2.80
CA GLY A 177 -8.83 -1.43 -2.65
C GLY A 177 -9.59 -1.42 -3.96
N ASN A 178 -10.88 -1.78 -3.91
CA ASN A 178 -11.77 -1.77 -5.06
C ASN A 178 -13.00 -0.88 -4.81
N LEU A 179 -13.58 -0.29 -5.87
CA LEU A 179 -14.71 0.65 -5.76
C LEU A 179 -16.02 0.02 -5.28
N ASN A 180 -16.16 -1.31 -5.33
CA ASN A 180 -17.43 -2.01 -5.12
C ASN A 180 -17.72 -2.38 -3.65
N GLY A 181 -17.21 -1.61 -2.68
CA GLY A 181 -17.54 -1.75 -1.26
C GLY A 181 -16.84 -2.91 -0.52
N ASN A 182 -16.41 -3.96 -1.21
CA ASN A 182 -15.67 -5.06 -0.63
C ASN A 182 -14.17 -4.90 -0.91
N GLY A 183 -13.37 -4.74 0.17
CA GLY A 183 -11.93 -4.67 0.06
C GLY A 183 -11.36 -3.26 -0.10
N MET A 184 -12.09 -2.23 0.33
CA MET A 184 -11.55 -0.88 0.50
C MET A 184 -10.48 -0.84 1.59
N VAL A 185 -9.58 0.12 1.52
CA VAL A 185 -8.55 0.33 2.54
C VAL A 185 -9.14 1.11 3.70
N TYR A 186 -9.08 0.51 4.90
CA TYR A 186 -9.54 1.14 6.14
C TYR A 186 -8.40 1.88 6.82
N SER A 187 -8.61 3.15 7.17
CA SER A 187 -7.58 3.98 7.81
C SER A 187 -8.19 5.08 8.68
N THR A 188 -7.33 5.85 9.33
CA THR A 188 -7.74 7.04 10.09
C THR A 188 -8.31 8.11 9.16
N ILE A 189 -9.31 8.84 9.63
CA ILE A 189 -9.83 10.05 8.96
C ILE A 189 -9.88 11.20 9.98
N HIS A 190 -10.13 12.42 9.50
CA HIS A 190 -10.26 13.59 10.38
C HIS A 190 -11.35 13.41 11.45
N ASN A 191 -11.35 14.23 12.47
CA ASN A 191 -12.26 14.18 13.63
C ASN A 191 -12.14 12.90 14.47
N SER A 192 -10.90 12.40 14.64
CA SER A 192 -10.61 11.20 15.48
C SER A 192 -11.43 9.98 15.10
N SER A 193 -11.63 9.75 13.83
CA SER A 193 -12.47 8.68 13.28
C SER A 193 -11.68 7.78 12.32
N TYR A 194 -12.34 6.75 11.80
CA TYR A 194 -11.82 5.80 10.83
C TYR A 194 -12.80 5.67 9.66
N GLY A 195 -12.32 5.26 8.52
CA GLY A 195 -13.16 5.06 7.35
C GLY A 195 -12.45 4.39 6.19
N ASP A 196 -13.24 3.96 5.24
CA ASP A 196 -12.79 3.29 4.04
C ASP A 196 -12.56 4.28 2.90
N MET A 197 -11.50 4.03 2.13
CA MET A 197 -11.21 4.69 0.85
C MET A 197 -10.58 3.69 -0.13
N SER A 198 -10.71 3.98 -1.43
CA SER A 198 -10.02 3.25 -2.50
C SER A 198 -9.33 4.24 -3.43
N GLY A 199 -8.21 3.84 -4.00
CA GLY A 199 -7.46 4.65 -4.95
C GLY A 199 -5.99 4.28 -5.00
N THR A 200 -5.30 4.67 -6.05
CA THR A 200 -3.84 4.68 -6.09
C THR A 200 -3.26 5.57 -4.98
N SER A 201 -4.05 6.54 -4.50
CA SER A 201 -3.76 7.33 -3.30
C SER A 201 -3.63 6.51 -2.01
N MET A 202 -4.23 5.30 -1.93
CA MET A 202 -4.10 4.37 -0.80
C MET A 202 -3.00 3.36 -1.04
N ALA A 203 -2.72 3.00 -2.28
CA ALA A 203 -1.60 2.15 -2.68
C ALA A 203 -0.24 2.84 -2.45
N CYS A 204 -0.11 4.08 -2.84
CA CYS A 204 1.12 4.88 -2.72
C CYS A 204 1.67 4.93 -1.27
N PRO A 205 0.89 5.23 -0.23
CA PRO A 205 1.37 5.22 1.14
C PRO A 205 1.73 3.81 1.65
N MET A 206 1.21 2.73 1.08
CA MET A 206 1.65 1.37 1.40
C MET A 206 3.12 1.18 1.02
N VAL A 207 3.49 1.58 -0.19
CA VAL A 207 4.89 1.53 -0.66
C VAL A 207 5.77 2.44 0.20
N SER A 208 5.31 3.64 0.54
CA SER A 208 6.05 4.58 1.39
C SER A 208 6.28 4.04 2.81
N GLY A 209 5.29 3.33 3.37
CA GLY A 209 5.42 2.67 4.66
C GLY A 209 6.46 1.53 4.63
N VAL A 210 6.44 0.69 3.58
CA VAL A 210 7.44 -0.36 3.41
C VAL A 210 8.82 0.23 3.17
N ALA A 211 8.94 1.30 2.38
CA ALA A 211 10.19 2.03 2.19
C ALA A 211 10.78 2.52 3.54
N ALA A 212 9.93 3.04 4.44
CA ALA A 212 10.37 3.47 5.76
C ALA A 212 10.91 2.31 6.61
N LEU A 213 10.26 1.13 6.55
CA LEU A 213 10.76 -0.08 7.23
C LEU A 213 12.09 -0.56 6.66
N VAL A 214 12.26 -0.52 5.34
CA VAL A 214 13.52 -0.87 4.66
C VAL A 214 14.64 0.09 5.06
N ILE A 215 14.37 1.40 5.07
CA ILE A 215 15.32 2.41 5.54
C ILE A 215 15.68 2.20 7.01
N GLN A 216 14.72 1.87 7.87
CA GLN A 216 14.99 1.54 9.26
C GLN A 216 15.93 0.34 9.40
N LYS A 217 15.70 -0.70 8.63
CA LYS A 217 16.51 -1.92 8.71
C LYS A 217 17.92 -1.76 8.15
N TYR A 218 18.03 -1.15 6.98
CA TYR A 218 19.29 -1.07 6.24
C TYR A 218 19.93 0.31 6.34
N GLY A 219 19.18 1.39 6.13
CA GLY A 219 19.68 2.75 6.05
C GLY A 219 20.27 3.27 7.36
N LEU A 220 19.68 2.93 8.51
CA LEU A 220 20.23 3.30 9.83
C LEU A 220 21.55 2.56 10.16
N ASN A 221 21.78 1.41 9.53
CA ASN A 221 22.93 0.56 9.82
C ASN A 221 24.00 0.62 8.72
N GLU A 222 23.71 1.20 7.55
CA GLU A 222 24.59 1.24 6.39
C GLU A 222 24.79 2.69 5.92
N ARG A 223 25.94 3.27 6.28
CA ARG A 223 26.31 4.60 5.80
C ARG A 223 26.44 4.59 4.28
N GLY A 224 25.81 5.55 3.60
CA GLY A 224 25.80 5.62 2.14
C GLY A 224 24.61 4.87 1.51
N PHE A 225 23.62 4.43 2.30
CA PHE A 225 22.39 3.87 1.76
C PHE A 225 21.70 4.91 0.84
N THR A 226 21.35 4.51 -0.37
CA THR A 226 20.86 5.43 -1.42
C THR A 226 19.42 5.11 -1.84
N PRO A 227 18.72 6.08 -2.50
CA PRO A 227 17.41 5.82 -3.12
C PRO A 227 17.44 4.67 -4.13
N ASP A 228 18.52 4.52 -4.90
CA ASP A 228 18.65 3.44 -5.87
C ASP A 228 18.73 2.07 -5.18
N ARG A 229 19.46 1.99 -4.07
CA ARG A 229 19.50 0.77 -3.26
C ARG A 229 18.16 0.43 -2.66
N LEU A 230 17.41 1.43 -2.22
CA LEU A 230 16.05 1.27 -1.72
C LEU A 230 15.11 0.79 -2.82
N LYS A 231 15.11 1.42 -4.00
CA LYS A 231 14.33 0.98 -5.18
C LYS A 231 14.67 -0.46 -5.54
N GLU A 232 15.94 -0.82 -5.59
CA GLU A 232 16.38 -2.19 -5.88
C GLU A 232 15.76 -3.22 -4.91
N ILE A 233 15.77 -2.93 -3.61
CA ILE A 233 15.18 -3.80 -2.59
C ILE A 233 13.67 -3.92 -2.80
N LEU A 234 12.96 -2.80 -2.95
CA LEU A 234 11.51 -2.78 -3.13
C LEU A 234 11.08 -3.55 -4.39
N PHE A 235 11.79 -3.36 -5.50
CA PHE A 235 11.40 -3.95 -6.78
C PHE A 235 11.76 -5.44 -6.88
N LYS A 236 12.95 -5.85 -6.39
CA LYS A 236 13.34 -7.26 -6.39
C LYS A 236 12.56 -8.12 -5.42
N SER A 237 12.01 -7.52 -4.36
CA SER A 237 11.18 -8.21 -3.39
C SER A 237 9.70 -8.20 -3.72
N ALA A 238 9.26 -7.47 -4.75
CA ALA A 238 7.86 -7.38 -5.12
C ALA A 238 7.29 -8.75 -5.53
N TYR A 239 6.06 -9.00 -5.11
CA TYR A 239 5.33 -10.23 -5.46
C TYR A 239 4.74 -10.10 -6.87
N ASP A 240 5.11 -10.99 -7.78
CA ASP A 240 4.62 -11.01 -9.15
C ASP A 240 3.09 -11.18 -9.21
N VAL A 241 2.41 -10.24 -9.86
CA VAL A 241 0.95 -10.22 -10.01
C VAL A 241 0.49 -10.47 -11.45
N ASP A 242 1.37 -10.74 -12.40
CA ASP A 242 1.04 -10.90 -13.81
C ASP A 242 0.09 -12.09 -14.06
N ASN A 243 0.27 -13.17 -13.32
CA ASN A 243 -0.62 -14.33 -13.41
C ASN A 243 -2.08 -14.05 -13.03
N TYR A 244 -2.31 -13.02 -12.20
CA TYR A 244 -3.65 -12.52 -11.85
C TYR A 244 -4.17 -11.50 -12.86
N ASN A 245 -3.27 -10.95 -13.67
CA ASN A 245 -3.51 -9.85 -14.58
C ASN A 245 -3.03 -10.10 -16.02
N PRO A 246 -3.42 -11.21 -16.68
CA PRO A 246 -2.86 -11.58 -17.99
C PRO A 246 -3.07 -10.52 -19.08
N LYS A 247 -4.10 -9.66 -18.93
CA LYS A 247 -4.34 -8.54 -19.86
C LYS A 247 -3.44 -7.33 -19.61
N TYR A 248 -2.81 -7.26 -18.43
CA TYR A 248 -1.97 -6.16 -17.96
C TYR A 248 -0.57 -6.64 -17.59
N ALA A 249 -0.18 -7.83 -18.05
CA ALA A 249 1.15 -8.39 -17.79
C ALA A 249 2.25 -7.40 -18.19
N GLY A 250 3.20 -7.17 -17.30
CA GLY A 250 4.27 -6.18 -17.46
C GLY A 250 3.83 -4.70 -17.38
N GLN A 251 2.57 -4.41 -17.03
CA GLN A 251 2.04 -3.04 -16.97
C GLN A 251 1.65 -2.61 -15.53
N LEU A 252 1.98 -3.43 -14.54
CA LEU A 252 1.74 -3.17 -13.12
C LEU A 252 3.08 -3.07 -12.34
N GLY A 253 4.15 -2.76 -13.05
CA GLY A 253 5.50 -2.64 -12.51
C GLY A 253 6.09 -4.00 -12.14
N TYR A 254 7.01 -4.00 -11.17
CA TYR A 254 7.67 -5.22 -10.68
C TYR A 254 6.74 -6.15 -9.88
N GLY A 255 5.49 -5.75 -9.63
CA GLY A 255 4.50 -6.52 -8.87
C GLY A 255 4.02 -5.79 -7.61
N CYS A 256 3.36 -6.52 -6.70
CA CYS A 256 2.87 -5.98 -5.44
C CYS A 256 4.00 -5.84 -4.43
N VAL A 257 4.10 -4.67 -3.77
CA VAL A 257 5.04 -4.48 -2.66
C VAL A 257 4.88 -5.56 -1.59
N ASP A 258 5.98 -6.16 -1.18
CA ASP A 258 6.04 -7.18 -0.12
C ASP A 258 7.01 -6.75 0.98
N ALA A 259 6.47 -6.37 2.13
CA ALA A 259 7.26 -5.91 3.26
C ALA A 259 8.14 -7.02 3.84
N THR A 260 7.65 -8.26 3.86
CA THR A 260 8.37 -9.41 4.42
C THR A 260 9.60 -9.74 3.59
N ALA A 261 9.41 -9.85 2.28
CA ALA A 261 10.51 -10.08 1.34
C ALA A 261 11.49 -8.90 1.31
N ALA A 262 11.00 -7.65 1.30
CA ALA A 262 11.83 -6.44 1.32
C ALA A 262 12.70 -6.35 2.57
N LEU A 263 12.22 -6.85 3.71
CA LEU A 263 12.98 -6.91 4.94
C LEU A 263 13.89 -8.16 5.03
N GLY A 264 13.93 -9.01 3.99
CA GLY A 264 14.69 -10.26 4.02
C GLY A 264 14.32 -11.13 5.24
N ILE A 265 13.05 -11.06 5.66
CA ILE A 265 12.51 -11.95 6.66
C ILE A 265 12.23 -13.25 5.93
N GLU A 266 13.06 -14.26 6.20
CA GLU A 266 12.70 -15.61 5.80
C GLU A 266 11.38 -15.94 6.49
N VAL A 267 10.34 -16.14 5.69
CA VAL A 267 9.13 -16.81 6.18
C VAL A 267 9.57 -18.26 6.37
N THR A 268 10.17 -18.52 7.52
CA THR A 268 10.47 -19.89 7.94
C THR A 268 9.18 -20.69 7.77
N ASP A 269 9.31 -21.98 7.48
CA ASP A 269 8.21 -22.94 7.34
C ASP A 269 7.38 -23.08 8.63
N GLU A 270 7.09 -21.98 9.30
CA GLU A 270 6.07 -21.93 10.33
C GLU A 270 4.78 -22.42 9.68
N MET A 271 4.19 -23.39 10.33
CA MET A 271 3.09 -24.20 9.83
C MET A 271 2.07 -23.34 9.08
N PRO A 272 1.61 -23.79 7.90
CA PRO A 272 0.59 -23.09 7.16
C PRO A 272 -0.58 -22.78 8.10
N THR A 273 -0.96 -21.51 8.21
CA THR A 273 -1.95 -21.07 9.18
C THR A 273 -3.18 -20.55 8.45
N LEU A 274 -4.30 -21.20 8.71
CA LEU A 274 -5.64 -20.76 8.34
C LEU A 274 -6.40 -20.47 9.64
N THR A 275 -6.82 -19.23 9.83
CA THR A 275 -7.53 -18.82 11.05
C THR A 275 -8.89 -18.24 10.69
N LEU A 276 -9.96 -18.79 11.29
CA LEU A 276 -11.27 -18.16 11.23
C LEU A 276 -11.33 -17.00 12.23
N LYS A 277 -11.72 -15.82 11.74
CA LYS A 277 -12.01 -14.67 12.62
C LYS A 277 -13.31 -14.86 13.40
N ASN A 278 -14.28 -15.53 12.78
CA ASN A 278 -15.52 -15.93 13.42
C ASN A 278 -15.81 -17.41 13.13
N ASN A 279 -15.85 -18.23 14.14
CA ASN A 279 -16.28 -19.63 14.03
C ASN A 279 -17.76 -19.84 14.33
N LYS A 280 -18.46 -18.76 14.66
CA LYS A 280 -19.91 -18.67 14.86
C LYS A 280 -20.45 -17.59 13.95
N VAL A 281 -21.18 -17.98 12.90
CA VAL A 281 -21.65 -17.09 11.84
C VAL A 281 -23.13 -16.82 11.99
N SER A 282 -23.51 -15.60 12.34
CA SER A 282 -24.91 -15.14 12.46
C SER A 282 -25.32 -14.16 11.37
N ASP A 283 -24.38 -13.43 10.81
CA ASP A 283 -24.59 -12.38 9.79
C ASP A 283 -24.45 -12.88 8.34
N GLY A 284 -24.24 -14.18 8.16
CA GLY A 284 -24.03 -14.77 6.83
C GLY A 284 -22.63 -14.62 6.25
N ASN A 285 -21.68 -14.02 6.99
CA ASN A 285 -20.31 -13.78 6.52
C ASN A 285 -19.31 -14.63 7.31
N LEU A 286 -18.71 -15.63 6.66
CA LEU A 286 -17.57 -16.36 7.20
C LEU A 286 -16.28 -15.57 6.91
N LEU A 287 -15.58 -15.17 7.96
CA LEU A 287 -14.38 -14.36 7.91
C LEU A 287 -13.14 -15.20 8.29
N PHE A 288 -12.10 -15.16 7.47
CA PHE A 288 -10.84 -15.84 7.75
C PHE A 288 -9.64 -15.07 7.20
N TRP A 289 -8.46 -15.45 7.66
CA TRP A 289 -7.19 -15.03 7.07
C TRP A 289 -6.22 -16.21 6.99
N VAL A 290 -5.23 -16.09 6.13
CA VAL A 290 -4.15 -17.06 5.92
C VAL A 290 -2.79 -16.40 6.04
N ASN A 291 -1.75 -17.17 6.39
CA ASN A 291 -0.38 -16.68 6.27
C ASN A 291 0.14 -16.81 4.83
N TYR A 292 1.36 -16.32 4.58
CA TYR A 292 1.98 -16.33 3.25
C TYR A 292 2.07 -17.70 2.60
N GLN A 293 2.19 -18.75 3.38
CA GLN A 293 2.27 -20.14 2.91
C GLN A 293 0.99 -20.59 2.18
N LEU A 294 -0.13 -19.96 2.49
CA LEU A 294 -1.45 -20.28 1.96
C LEU A 294 -2.04 -19.15 1.11
N ALA A 295 -1.31 -18.05 0.90
CA ALA A 295 -1.75 -16.97 0.02
C ALA A 295 -1.59 -17.36 -1.45
N GLY A 296 -2.49 -16.86 -2.30
CA GLY A 296 -2.47 -17.14 -3.73
C GLY A 296 -3.84 -17.55 -4.28
N ASN A 297 -3.85 -18.22 -5.43
CA ASN A 297 -5.07 -18.76 -6.02
C ASN A 297 -5.55 -19.98 -5.21
N ALA A 298 -6.52 -19.75 -4.36
CA ALA A 298 -7.05 -20.76 -3.48
C ALA A 298 -8.37 -21.36 -4.00
N ARG A 299 -8.60 -22.62 -3.70
CA ARG A 299 -9.92 -23.24 -3.77
C ARG A 299 -10.47 -23.40 -2.37
N ILE A 300 -11.68 -22.91 -2.17
CA ILE A 300 -12.39 -22.96 -0.89
C ILE A 300 -13.65 -23.80 -1.07
N ILE A 301 -13.73 -24.87 -0.28
CA ILE A 301 -14.84 -25.81 -0.31
C ILE A 301 -15.48 -25.84 1.07
N ILE A 302 -16.80 -25.84 1.16
CA ILE A 302 -17.51 -26.03 2.42
C ILE A 302 -18.35 -27.32 2.33
N TYR A 303 -18.24 -28.12 3.37
CA TYR A 303 -18.98 -29.35 3.55
C TYR A 303 -19.95 -29.20 4.74
N ASN A 304 -21.14 -29.78 4.60
CA ASN A 304 -22.07 -29.92 5.73
C ASN A 304 -21.65 -31.07 6.67
N SER A 305 -22.39 -31.27 7.73
CA SER A 305 -22.13 -32.29 8.76
C SER A 305 -22.19 -33.73 8.24
N THR A 306 -22.83 -33.98 7.09
CA THR A 306 -22.88 -35.30 6.43
C THR A 306 -21.79 -35.49 5.38
N GLY A 307 -20.88 -34.53 5.23
CA GLY A 307 -19.82 -34.55 4.21
C GLY A 307 -20.27 -34.11 2.81
N GLY A 308 -21.49 -33.65 2.64
CA GLY A 308 -21.99 -33.11 1.39
C GLY A 308 -21.35 -31.75 1.08
N LYS A 309 -20.85 -31.57 -0.15
CA LYS A 309 -20.30 -30.28 -0.59
C LYS A 309 -21.42 -29.28 -0.84
N VAL A 310 -21.39 -28.15 -0.15
CA VAL A 310 -22.41 -27.08 -0.20
C VAL A 310 -21.90 -25.76 -0.76
N PHE A 311 -20.57 -25.63 -0.88
CA PHE A 311 -19.92 -24.45 -1.47
C PHE A 311 -18.61 -24.88 -2.13
N ASP A 312 -18.26 -24.29 -3.27
CA ASP A 312 -17.00 -24.50 -3.96
C ASP A 312 -16.65 -23.26 -4.79
N SER A 313 -15.54 -22.62 -4.49
CA SER A 313 -15.11 -21.40 -5.17
C SER A 313 -13.60 -21.36 -5.31
N LYS A 314 -13.11 -20.81 -6.42
CA LYS A 314 -11.71 -20.46 -6.62
C LYS A 314 -11.56 -18.95 -6.63
N ARG A 315 -10.59 -18.44 -5.87
CA ARG A 315 -10.32 -16.99 -5.78
C ARG A 315 -8.89 -16.70 -5.31
N GLY A 316 -8.43 -15.51 -5.61
CA GLY A 316 -7.21 -14.97 -5.00
C GLY A 316 -7.43 -14.68 -3.52
N VAL A 317 -6.48 -15.05 -2.68
CA VAL A 317 -6.48 -14.79 -1.24
C VAL A 317 -5.13 -14.19 -0.85
N MET A 318 -5.16 -12.99 -0.27
CA MET A 318 -3.97 -12.29 0.21
C MET A 318 -3.57 -12.78 1.59
N ALA A 319 -2.26 -12.89 1.81
CA ALA A 319 -1.72 -13.18 3.14
C ALA A 319 -2.12 -12.10 4.16
N MET A 320 -2.38 -12.52 5.39
CA MET A 320 -2.66 -11.65 6.54
C MET A 320 -3.82 -10.66 6.33
N SER A 321 -4.62 -10.85 5.28
CA SER A 321 -5.81 -10.06 4.96
C SER A 321 -7.07 -10.85 5.29
N ILE A 322 -8.12 -10.14 5.76
CA ILE A 322 -9.41 -10.79 6.03
C ILE A 322 -10.11 -11.07 4.71
N THR A 323 -10.38 -12.34 4.48
CA THR A 323 -11.20 -12.81 3.36
C THR A 323 -12.60 -13.11 3.86
N THR A 324 -13.61 -12.62 3.14
CA THR A 324 -15.02 -12.85 3.45
C THR A 324 -15.63 -13.83 2.46
N ILE A 325 -16.37 -14.82 2.97
CA ILE A 325 -17.21 -15.72 2.16
C ILE A 325 -18.66 -15.54 2.58
N ASP A 326 -19.52 -15.26 1.62
CA ASP A 326 -20.95 -15.25 1.79
C ASP A 326 -21.46 -16.69 1.98
N VAL A 327 -21.91 -16.99 3.17
CA VAL A 327 -22.57 -18.25 3.57
C VAL A 327 -24.03 -18.03 3.99
N SER A 328 -24.63 -16.90 3.62
CA SER A 328 -26.01 -16.55 3.98
C SER A 328 -27.03 -17.58 3.51
N LYS A 329 -26.76 -18.27 2.39
CA LYS A 329 -27.63 -19.30 1.81
C LYS A 329 -27.50 -20.67 2.48
N LEU A 330 -26.54 -20.86 3.38
CA LEU A 330 -26.41 -22.11 4.14
C LEU A 330 -27.44 -22.14 5.27
N ALA A 331 -28.04 -23.30 5.48
CA ALA A 331 -28.91 -23.54 6.62
C ALA A 331 -28.15 -23.45 7.96
N ALA A 332 -28.85 -23.25 9.07
CA ALA A 332 -28.20 -23.35 10.38
C ALA A 332 -27.64 -24.77 10.59
N GLY A 333 -26.42 -24.86 11.11
CA GLY A 333 -25.74 -26.14 11.28
C GLY A 333 -24.22 -26.07 11.40
N TYR A 334 -23.63 -27.26 11.49
CA TYR A 334 -22.15 -27.43 11.56
C TYR A 334 -21.57 -27.63 10.17
N TYR A 335 -20.47 -26.96 9.90
CA TYR A 335 -19.79 -26.98 8.61
C TYR A 335 -18.27 -27.11 8.78
N THR A 336 -17.63 -27.72 7.77
CA THR A 336 -16.17 -27.74 7.62
C THR A 336 -15.79 -26.98 6.38
N MET A 337 -15.00 -25.93 6.53
CA MET A 337 -14.30 -25.27 5.44
C MET A 337 -12.99 -25.97 5.15
N GLU A 338 -12.79 -26.35 3.91
CA GLU A 338 -11.53 -26.85 3.37
C GLU A 338 -10.92 -25.78 2.46
N TYR A 339 -9.69 -25.43 2.73
CA TYR A 339 -8.91 -24.44 2.00
C TYR A 339 -7.72 -25.11 1.33
N GLN A 340 -7.62 -24.98 0.01
CA GLN A 340 -6.56 -25.59 -0.81
C GLN A 340 -5.78 -24.48 -1.50
N CYS A 341 -4.47 -24.40 -1.30
CA CYS A 341 -3.58 -23.45 -1.97
C CYS A 341 -2.14 -23.95 -1.94
N ASN A 342 -1.39 -23.69 -3.00
CA ASN A 342 0.03 -24.04 -3.11
C ASN A 342 0.34 -25.51 -2.75
N GLY A 343 -0.52 -26.44 -3.22
CA GLY A 343 -0.38 -27.88 -2.93
C GLY A 343 -0.71 -28.28 -1.48
N ARG A 344 -1.17 -27.36 -0.65
CA ARG A 344 -1.52 -27.58 0.77
C ARG A 344 -3.03 -27.56 0.95
N THR A 345 -3.52 -28.30 1.93
CA THR A 345 -4.94 -28.37 2.30
C THR A 345 -5.07 -28.16 3.80
N MET A 346 -5.89 -27.18 4.18
CA MET A 346 -6.23 -26.87 5.56
C MET A 346 -7.74 -27.01 5.80
N LYS A 347 -8.14 -27.36 7.01
CA LYS A 347 -9.57 -27.47 7.37
C LYS A 347 -9.86 -26.72 8.65
N GLN A 348 -11.02 -26.05 8.68
CA GLN A 348 -11.52 -25.34 9.84
C GLN A 348 -13.03 -25.58 9.97
N ASN A 349 -13.50 -25.73 11.20
CA ASN A 349 -14.93 -25.94 11.48
C ASN A 349 -15.60 -24.63 11.92
N PHE A 350 -16.84 -24.43 11.50
CA PHE A 350 -17.66 -23.32 11.95
C PHE A 350 -19.14 -23.72 12.12
N ILE A 351 -19.88 -22.88 12.81
CA ILE A 351 -21.30 -23.04 13.06
C ILE A 351 -22.02 -21.89 12.39
N LYS A 352 -23.05 -22.18 11.58
CA LYS A 352 -23.98 -21.21 11.02
C LYS A 352 -25.27 -21.21 11.88
N TYR A 353 -25.68 -20.04 12.34
CA TYR A 353 -26.94 -19.81 13.07
C TYR A 353 -28.04 -19.29 12.17
#